data_83356ec70af6572da799786e4299b066
#
_entry.id   83356ec70af6572da799786e4299b066
#
_cell.length_a   1.000
_cell.length_b   1.000
_cell.length_c   1.000
_cell.angle_alpha   90.00
_cell.angle_beta   90.00
_cell.angle_gamma   90.00
#
_symmetry.space_group_name_H-M   'P 1'
#
loop_
_entity.id
_entity.type
_entity.pdbx_description
1 polymer ?
#
loop_
_entity_poly.entity_id
_entity_poly.type
_entity_poly.pdbx_seq_one_letter_code
_entity_poly.pdbx_strand_id
1 'polypeptide(L)'
;LQNVRANRRGWWSLWIFLTLFVLSLFAELIANDKPIVLSYDNELHFPVLFSYPETKFGGDFETEAEYRDPFVEEQILEKGWIIWPPVRYSYDTINLDLPVPAPAPPSTENMLGTDDQGRDVVARLIYGFRISILFGLVLTLVSSVIGVAAGGIQGYLGGRTDLLFQRFMEIWSGLPILY
;
A
#
# COMPACT_ATOMS: atom_id res chain seq x y z
N LEU A 1 26.91 -11.28 5.53
CA LEU A 1 26.93 -9.81 5.67
C LEU A 1 28.26 -9.18 5.22
N GLN A 2 29.43 -9.81 5.53
CA GLN A 2 30.74 -9.29 5.11
C GLN A 2 30.89 -9.20 3.57
N ASN A 3 30.44 -10.21 2.82
CA ASN A 3 30.48 -10.19 1.34
C ASN A 3 29.55 -9.15 0.70
N VAL A 4 28.43 -8.81 1.35
CA VAL A 4 27.53 -7.77 0.87
C VAL A 4 28.12 -6.36 1.07
N ARG A 5 28.83 -6.16 2.19
CA ARG A 5 29.56 -4.89 2.45
C ARG A 5 30.74 -4.66 1.48
N ALA A 6 31.36 -5.72 0.99
CA ALA A 6 32.43 -5.63 -0.01
C ALA A 6 31.92 -5.11 -1.36
N ASN A 7 30.66 -5.36 -1.69
CA ASN A 7 30.02 -4.84 -2.89
C ASN A 7 29.24 -3.54 -2.57
N ARG A 8 29.90 -2.39 -2.75
CA ARG A 8 29.29 -1.07 -2.47
C ARG A 8 27.94 -0.84 -3.14
N ARG A 9 27.76 -1.30 -4.38
CA ARG A 9 26.50 -1.15 -5.13
C ARG A 9 25.40 -1.97 -4.48
N GLY A 10 25.67 -3.24 -4.18
CA GLY A 10 24.69 -4.10 -3.49
C GLY A 10 24.33 -3.60 -2.09
N TRP A 11 25.30 -3.04 -1.36
CA TRP A 11 25.08 -2.46 -0.04
C TRP A 11 24.12 -1.27 -0.09
N TRP A 12 24.36 -0.30 -0.98
CA TRP A 12 23.51 0.86 -1.13
C TRP A 12 22.11 0.49 -1.66
N SER A 13 22.01 -0.41 -2.65
CA SER A 13 20.74 -0.88 -3.17
C SER A 13 19.87 -1.52 -2.08
N LEU A 14 20.49 -2.34 -1.21
CA LEU A 14 19.78 -2.97 -0.10
C LEU A 14 19.20 -1.93 0.87
N TRP A 15 20.01 -0.93 1.25
CA TRP A 15 19.54 0.09 2.18
C TRP A 15 18.48 1.01 1.59
N ILE A 16 18.63 1.41 0.33
CA ILE A 16 17.61 2.21 -0.38
C ILE A 16 16.30 1.42 -0.44
N PHE A 17 16.36 0.16 -0.87
CA PHE A 17 15.17 -0.70 -0.94
C PHE A 17 14.52 -0.88 0.43
N LEU A 18 15.31 -1.19 1.46
CA LEU A 18 14.80 -1.37 2.83
C LEU A 18 14.16 -0.09 3.37
N THR A 19 14.77 1.06 3.13
CA THR A 19 14.22 2.36 3.55
C THR A 19 12.89 2.63 2.86
N LEU A 20 12.82 2.45 1.54
CA LEU A 20 11.58 2.63 0.80
C LEU A 20 10.49 1.66 1.25
N PHE A 21 10.87 0.41 1.54
CA PHE A 21 9.92 -0.58 2.06
C PHE A 21 9.40 -0.20 3.45
N VAL A 22 10.29 0.18 4.37
CA VAL A 22 9.88 0.63 5.71
C VAL A 22 8.98 1.86 5.63
N LEU A 23 9.31 2.85 4.78
CA LEU A 23 8.46 4.02 4.56
C LEU A 23 7.09 3.62 3.99
N SER A 24 7.03 2.65 3.08
CA SER A 24 5.76 2.20 2.52
C SER A 24 4.85 1.47 3.53
N LEU A 25 5.40 0.93 4.63
CA LEU A 25 4.59 0.38 5.72
C LEU A 25 3.77 1.46 6.45
N PHE A 26 4.21 2.71 6.38
CA PHE A 26 3.52 3.87 6.94
C PHE A 26 2.80 4.67 5.84
N ALA A 27 2.31 3.99 4.81
CA ALA A 27 1.65 4.61 3.67
C ALA A 27 0.50 5.53 4.10
N GLU A 28 -0.29 5.12 5.10
CA GLU A 28 -1.42 5.89 5.64
C GLU A 28 -1.02 7.24 6.26
N LEU A 29 0.22 7.37 6.74
CA LEU A 29 0.75 8.63 7.27
C LEU A 29 1.38 9.52 6.18
N ILE A 30 1.65 8.95 5.00
CA ILE A 30 2.29 9.65 3.88
C ILE A 30 1.25 10.05 2.83
N ALA A 31 0.32 9.17 2.55
CA ALA A 31 -0.70 9.35 1.52
C ALA A 31 -2.05 8.81 2.02
N ASN A 32 -2.96 9.70 2.35
CA ASN A 32 -4.29 9.36 2.85
C ASN A 32 -5.26 10.53 2.61
N ASP A 33 -6.53 10.21 2.40
CA ASP A 33 -7.63 11.18 2.34
C ASP A 33 -8.19 11.56 3.72
N LYS A 34 -7.64 10.95 4.79
CA LYS A 34 -7.97 11.27 6.18
C LYS A 34 -6.81 12.01 6.86
N PRO A 35 -7.10 13.03 7.69
CA PRO A 35 -6.08 13.71 8.48
C PRO A 35 -5.38 12.75 9.44
N ILE A 36 -4.07 12.96 9.68
CA ILE A 36 -3.30 12.21 10.67
C ILE A 36 -3.81 12.51 12.07
N VAL A 37 -4.00 13.79 12.34
CA VAL A 37 -4.53 14.32 13.61
C VAL A 37 -5.36 15.55 13.32
N LEU A 38 -6.45 15.71 14.02
CA LEU A 38 -7.20 16.94 14.08
C LEU A 38 -7.61 17.27 15.51
N SER A 39 -7.77 18.56 15.78
CA SER A 39 -8.39 19.05 17.02
C SER A 39 -9.77 19.62 16.66
N TYR A 40 -10.79 19.28 17.42
CA TYR A 40 -12.13 19.83 17.33
C TYR A 40 -12.72 19.99 18.73
N ASP A 41 -13.27 21.17 19.06
CA ASP A 41 -13.76 21.51 20.40
C ASP A 41 -12.78 21.16 21.55
N ASN A 42 -11.48 21.40 21.36
CA ASN A 42 -10.39 21.07 22.30
C ASN A 42 -10.16 19.55 22.52
N GLU A 43 -10.78 18.67 21.75
CA GLU A 43 -10.52 17.23 21.74
C GLU A 43 -9.63 16.84 20.56
N LEU A 44 -8.69 15.92 20.78
CA LEU A 44 -7.81 15.38 19.75
C LEU A 44 -8.45 14.13 19.13
N HIS A 45 -8.47 14.08 17.81
CA HIS A 45 -8.98 12.98 17.02
C HIS A 45 -7.91 12.48 16.06
N PHE A 46 -7.93 11.17 15.78
CA PHE A 46 -6.98 10.47 14.91
C PHE A 46 -7.71 9.73 13.79
N PRO A 47 -8.17 10.41 12.74
CA PRO A 47 -8.99 9.81 11.67
C PRO A 47 -8.33 8.67 10.92
N VAL A 48 -6.99 8.67 10.82
CA VAL A 48 -6.23 7.55 10.22
C VAL A 48 -6.40 6.25 11.00
N LEU A 49 -6.65 6.32 12.32
CA LEU A 49 -6.75 5.14 13.20
C LEU A 49 -8.19 4.78 13.55
N PHE A 50 -9.06 5.78 13.64
CA PHE A 50 -10.44 5.63 14.09
C PHE A 50 -11.39 6.29 13.11
N SER A 51 -12.51 5.63 12.81
CA SER A 51 -13.60 6.22 12.04
C SER A 51 -14.49 7.07 12.94
N TYR A 52 -14.81 8.28 12.51
CA TYR A 52 -15.71 9.20 13.21
C TYR A 52 -16.87 9.57 12.30
N PRO A 53 -18.12 9.61 12.81
CA PRO A 53 -19.25 10.07 12.00
C PRO A 53 -19.15 11.56 11.74
N GLU A 54 -19.69 12.00 10.61
CA GLU A 54 -19.71 13.41 10.22
C GLU A 54 -20.47 14.29 11.23
N THR A 55 -21.53 13.75 11.86
CA THR A 55 -22.29 14.42 12.93
C THR A 55 -21.42 14.90 14.09
N LYS A 56 -20.27 14.24 14.34
CA LYS A 56 -19.33 14.67 15.37
C LYS A 56 -18.67 16.02 15.04
N PHE A 57 -18.56 16.37 13.78
CA PHE A 57 -17.94 17.61 13.29
C PHE A 57 -18.97 18.65 12.80
N GLY A 58 -20.24 18.48 13.16
CA GLY A 58 -21.30 19.41 12.82
C GLY A 58 -22.01 19.12 11.50
N GLY A 59 -21.74 17.99 10.89
CA GLY A 59 -22.46 17.53 9.70
C GLY A 59 -23.78 16.83 10.04
N ASP A 60 -24.53 16.46 9.00
CA ASP A 60 -25.89 15.90 9.13
C ASP A 60 -25.92 14.37 9.04
N PHE A 61 -24.84 13.72 8.63
CA PHE A 61 -24.80 12.29 8.32
C PHE A 61 -24.12 11.45 9.39
N GLU A 62 -24.69 10.29 9.71
CA GLU A 62 -24.10 9.27 10.61
C GLU A 62 -23.02 8.44 9.92
N THR A 63 -22.77 8.66 8.63
CA THR A 63 -21.68 8.03 7.88
C THR A 63 -20.33 8.58 8.31
N GLU A 64 -19.24 7.88 7.98
CA GLU A 64 -17.89 8.38 8.22
C GLU A 64 -17.68 9.74 7.57
N ALA A 65 -17.05 10.66 8.32
CA ALA A 65 -16.80 12.02 7.86
C ALA A 65 -15.87 12.03 6.64
N GLU A 66 -16.26 12.75 5.61
CA GLU A 66 -15.42 13.05 4.46
C GLU A 66 -14.64 14.34 4.73
N TYR A 67 -13.43 14.20 5.26
CA TYR A 67 -12.61 15.34 5.74
C TYR A 67 -12.14 16.26 4.62
N ARG A 68 -12.25 15.86 3.35
CA ARG A 68 -11.95 16.69 2.17
C ARG A 68 -13.15 17.47 1.68
N ASP A 69 -14.34 17.18 2.18
CA ASP A 69 -15.52 18.00 1.91
C ASP A 69 -15.29 19.42 2.47
N PRO A 70 -15.41 20.47 1.65
CA PRO A 70 -15.17 21.83 2.10
C PRO A 70 -16.02 22.24 3.31
N PHE A 71 -17.25 21.75 3.42
CA PHE A 71 -18.12 22.03 4.56
C PHE A 71 -17.57 21.42 5.85
N VAL A 72 -17.15 20.16 5.83
CA VAL A 72 -16.60 19.46 6.99
C VAL A 72 -15.25 20.07 7.39
N GLU A 73 -14.38 20.37 6.41
CA GLU A 73 -13.09 21.03 6.66
C GLU A 73 -13.27 22.39 7.31
N GLU A 74 -14.23 23.22 6.84
CA GLU A 74 -14.53 24.53 7.40
C GLU A 74 -15.03 24.42 8.85
N GLN A 75 -15.98 23.52 9.14
CA GLN A 75 -16.48 23.29 10.50
C GLN A 75 -15.37 22.89 11.48
N ILE A 76 -14.43 22.05 11.05
CA ILE A 76 -13.31 21.65 11.89
C ILE A 76 -12.35 22.83 12.11
N LEU A 77 -12.05 23.61 11.07
CA LEU A 77 -11.12 24.74 11.16
C LEU A 77 -11.68 25.91 11.98
N GLU A 78 -13.02 26.09 12.03
CA GLU A 78 -13.64 27.09 12.91
C GLU A 78 -13.38 26.82 14.40
N LYS A 79 -13.28 25.56 14.81
CA LYS A 79 -13.17 25.15 16.22
C LYS A 79 -11.85 24.47 16.57
N GLY A 80 -10.92 24.36 15.60
CA GLY A 80 -9.68 23.66 15.81
C GLY A 80 -8.68 23.76 14.66
N TRP A 81 -7.95 22.69 14.44
CA TRP A 81 -6.91 22.60 13.40
C TRP A 81 -6.79 21.16 12.86
N ILE A 82 -6.19 21.04 11.67
CA ILE A 82 -6.04 19.77 10.96
C ILE A 82 -4.58 19.60 10.55
N ILE A 83 -4.01 18.40 10.77
CA ILE A 83 -2.71 17.99 10.23
C ILE A 83 -2.96 16.91 9.18
N TRP A 84 -2.72 17.27 7.94
CA TRP A 84 -2.84 16.37 6.80
C TRP A 84 -1.55 15.60 6.53
N PRO A 85 -1.63 14.39 5.92
CA PRO A 85 -0.46 13.76 5.32
C PRO A 85 0.06 14.58 4.13
N PRO A 86 1.35 14.39 3.74
CA PRO A 86 1.95 15.10 2.59
C PRO A 86 1.18 14.94 1.27
N VAL A 87 0.59 13.78 1.04
CA VAL A 87 -0.32 13.51 -0.08
C VAL A 87 -1.73 13.31 0.47
N ARG A 88 -2.64 14.22 0.14
CA ARG A 88 -4.02 14.22 0.68
C ARG A 88 -4.96 13.30 -0.10
N TYR A 89 -4.45 12.18 -0.62
CA TYR A 89 -5.17 11.18 -1.39
C TYR A 89 -4.77 9.79 -0.93
N SER A 90 -5.73 8.88 -0.84
CA SER A 90 -5.51 7.45 -0.70
C SER A 90 -5.29 6.80 -2.09
N TYR A 91 -5.00 5.52 -2.12
CA TYR A 91 -4.79 4.78 -3.39
C TYR A 91 -6.06 4.64 -4.24
N ASP A 92 -7.23 4.78 -3.63
CA ASP A 92 -8.56 4.64 -4.23
C ASP A 92 -9.34 5.96 -4.31
N THR A 93 -8.88 7.01 -3.65
CA THR A 93 -9.54 8.33 -3.68
C THR A 93 -9.53 8.92 -5.08
N ILE A 94 -10.71 9.19 -5.61
CA ILE A 94 -10.91 9.85 -6.91
C ILE A 94 -10.95 11.36 -6.69
N ASN A 95 -10.09 12.08 -7.38
CA ASN A 95 -10.14 13.55 -7.41
C ASN A 95 -11.18 14.00 -8.45
N LEU A 96 -12.30 14.52 -7.98
CA LEU A 96 -13.39 15.03 -8.82
C LEU A 96 -13.18 16.49 -9.23
N ASP A 97 -12.27 17.21 -8.56
CA ASP A 97 -12.01 18.65 -8.76
C ASP A 97 -10.84 18.90 -9.71
N LEU A 98 -10.61 17.99 -10.65
CA LEU A 98 -9.53 18.14 -11.62
C LEU A 98 -9.83 19.26 -12.61
N PRO A 99 -8.83 20.15 -12.92
CA PRO A 99 -9.02 21.25 -13.88
C PRO A 99 -9.14 20.77 -15.33
N VAL A 100 -8.76 19.50 -15.59
CA VAL A 100 -8.82 18.83 -16.90
C VAL A 100 -9.35 17.41 -16.72
N PRO A 101 -9.95 16.80 -17.77
CA PRO A 101 -10.36 15.41 -17.69
C PRO A 101 -9.20 14.47 -17.34
N ALA A 102 -9.46 13.43 -16.57
CA ALA A 102 -8.45 12.39 -16.26
C ALA A 102 -8.03 11.63 -17.55
N PRO A 103 -6.74 11.28 -17.69
CA PRO A 103 -5.64 11.49 -16.74
C PRO A 103 -5.12 12.93 -16.76
N ALA A 104 -5.00 13.54 -15.57
CA ALA A 104 -4.48 14.90 -15.43
C ALA A 104 -2.94 14.90 -15.31
N PRO A 105 -2.25 15.91 -15.89
CA PRO A 105 -0.80 16.05 -15.77
C PRO A 105 -0.36 16.37 -14.33
N PRO A 106 0.95 16.25 -14.03
CA PRO A 106 1.51 16.65 -12.75
C PRO A 106 1.12 18.06 -12.34
N SER A 107 0.74 18.22 -11.07
CA SER A 107 0.32 19.49 -10.46
C SER A 107 0.85 19.61 -9.03
N THR A 108 0.57 20.74 -8.36
CA THR A 108 0.92 20.92 -6.94
C THR A 108 0.15 19.98 -6.01
N GLU A 109 -1.05 19.57 -6.39
CA GLU A 109 -1.87 18.65 -5.62
C GLU A 109 -1.56 17.17 -5.96
N ASN A 110 -1.38 16.89 -7.24
CA ASN A 110 -1.06 15.57 -7.75
C ASN A 110 0.34 15.57 -8.36
N MET A 111 1.39 15.35 -7.57
CA MET A 111 2.80 15.54 -7.98
C MET A 111 3.22 14.73 -9.21
N LEU A 112 2.67 13.55 -9.42
CA LEU A 112 2.88 12.72 -10.62
C LEU A 112 1.63 12.66 -11.53
N GLY A 113 0.68 13.54 -11.30
CA GLY A 113 -0.60 13.54 -11.99
C GLY A 113 -1.55 12.46 -11.49
N THR A 114 -2.61 12.21 -12.27
CA THR A 114 -3.63 11.20 -11.96
C THR A 114 -3.65 10.10 -13.00
N ASP A 115 -4.25 8.97 -12.62
CA ASP A 115 -4.56 7.90 -13.57
C ASP A 115 -5.84 8.22 -14.37
N ASP A 116 -6.27 7.26 -15.20
CA ASP A 116 -7.46 7.34 -16.04
C ASP A 116 -8.77 7.49 -15.27
N GLN A 117 -8.77 7.21 -13.97
CA GLN A 117 -9.92 7.35 -13.07
C GLN A 117 -9.83 8.58 -12.16
N GLY A 118 -8.79 9.42 -12.30
CA GLY A 118 -8.58 10.60 -11.47
C GLY A 118 -7.94 10.31 -10.11
N ARG A 119 -7.35 9.12 -9.91
CA ARG A 119 -6.66 8.77 -8.65
C ARG A 119 -5.20 9.21 -8.68
N ASP A 120 -4.68 9.65 -7.54
CA ASP A 120 -3.31 10.13 -7.42
C ASP A 120 -2.27 9.02 -7.67
N VAL A 121 -1.33 9.27 -8.59
CA VAL A 121 -0.31 8.30 -8.99
C VAL A 121 0.70 8.07 -7.87
N VAL A 122 1.06 9.09 -7.07
CA VAL A 122 2.03 8.95 -5.95
C VAL A 122 1.44 8.06 -4.87
N ALA A 123 0.18 8.30 -4.46
CA ALA A 123 -0.51 7.46 -3.50
C ALA A 123 -0.54 6.00 -3.98
N ARG A 124 -0.95 5.76 -5.21
CA ARG A 124 -1.00 4.42 -5.80
C ARG A 124 0.35 3.72 -5.86
N LEU A 125 1.43 4.45 -6.14
CA LEU A 125 2.78 3.89 -6.14
C LEU A 125 3.22 3.44 -4.74
N ILE A 126 2.96 4.25 -3.70
CA ILE A 126 3.33 3.93 -2.32
C ILE A 126 2.59 2.67 -1.84
N TYR A 127 1.27 2.63 -2.01
CA TYR A 127 0.45 1.48 -1.62
C TYR A 127 0.74 0.24 -2.47
N GLY A 128 0.90 0.40 -3.78
CA GLY A 128 1.23 -0.68 -4.70
C GLY A 128 2.59 -1.31 -4.42
N PHE A 129 3.59 -0.49 -4.08
CA PHE A 129 4.92 -0.96 -3.68
C PHE A 129 4.84 -1.83 -2.40
N ARG A 130 4.13 -1.36 -1.37
CA ARG A 130 3.91 -2.11 -0.13
C ARG A 130 3.27 -3.48 -0.40
N ILE A 131 2.15 -3.48 -1.13
CA ILE A 131 1.41 -4.71 -1.43
C ILE A 131 2.27 -5.69 -2.23
N SER A 132 3.00 -5.20 -3.24
CA SER A 132 3.84 -6.03 -4.09
C SER A 132 4.96 -6.71 -3.31
N ILE A 133 5.62 -5.99 -2.39
CA ILE A 133 6.68 -6.57 -1.58
C ILE A 133 6.11 -7.55 -0.56
N LEU A 134 5.05 -7.19 0.16
CA LEU A 134 4.43 -8.08 1.13
C LEU A 134 3.93 -9.37 0.46
N PHE A 135 3.29 -9.25 -0.69
CA PHE A 135 2.87 -10.40 -1.48
C PHE A 135 4.07 -11.29 -1.88
N GLY A 136 5.14 -10.68 -2.41
CA GLY A 136 6.36 -11.40 -2.77
C GLY A 136 7.01 -12.11 -1.58
N LEU A 137 7.08 -11.48 -0.42
CA LEU A 137 7.60 -12.08 0.80
C LEU A 137 6.75 -13.26 1.28
N VAL A 138 5.43 -13.09 1.35
CA VAL A 138 4.50 -14.15 1.74
C VAL A 138 4.59 -15.32 0.76
N LEU A 139 4.55 -15.03 -0.55
CA LEU A 139 4.69 -16.05 -1.58
C LEU A 139 6.00 -16.82 -1.46
N THR A 140 7.12 -16.12 -1.26
CA THR A 140 8.42 -16.74 -1.09
C THR A 140 8.47 -17.63 0.15
N LEU A 141 7.91 -17.14 1.28
CA LEU A 141 7.87 -17.93 2.52
C LEU A 141 7.05 -19.22 2.33
N VAL A 142 5.83 -19.08 1.80
CA VAL A 142 4.93 -20.23 1.58
C VAL A 142 5.54 -21.22 0.60
N SER A 143 6.05 -20.73 -0.54
CA SER A 143 6.69 -21.57 -1.56
C SER A 143 7.94 -22.27 -1.02
N SER A 144 8.73 -21.60 -0.18
CA SER A 144 9.92 -22.20 0.43
C SER A 144 9.54 -23.32 1.41
N VAL A 145 8.53 -23.11 2.25
CA VAL A 145 8.05 -24.14 3.19
C VAL A 145 7.54 -25.36 2.44
N ILE A 146 6.69 -25.15 1.41
CA ILE A 146 6.16 -26.25 0.59
C ILE A 146 7.29 -26.95 -0.17
N GLY A 147 8.19 -26.18 -0.78
CA GLY A 147 9.32 -26.74 -1.55
C GLY A 147 10.27 -27.58 -0.70
N VAL A 148 10.63 -27.08 0.49
CA VAL A 148 11.48 -27.83 1.44
C VAL A 148 10.76 -29.08 1.93
N ALA A 149 9.48 -29.00 2.28
CA ALA A 149 8.71 -30.16 2.73
C ALA A 149 8.57 -31.21 1.61
N ALA A 150 8.18 -30.80 0.41
CA ALA A 150 8.07 -31.67 -0.74
C ALA A 150 9.42 -32.32 -1.14
N GLY A 151 10.48 -31.50 -1.25
CA GLY A 151 11.82 -31.99 -1.55
C GLY A 151 12.39 -32.92 -0.46
N GLY A 152 12.11 -32.63 0.83
CA GLY A 152 12.48 -33.49 1.95
C GLY A 152 11.77 -34.85 1.90
N ILE A 153 10.48 -34.88 1.60
CA ILE A 153 9.70 -36.12 1.43
C ILE A 153 10.24 -36.93 0.23
N GLN A 154 10.46 -36.27 -0.91
CA GLN A 154 11.02 -36.90 -2.10
C GLN A 154 12.40 -37.53 -1.80
N GLY A 155 13.32 -36.76 -1.18
CA GLY A 155 14.67 -37.23 -0.86
C GLY A 155 14.67 -38.37 0.17
N TYR A 156 13.75 -38.31 1.15
CA TYR A 156 13.68 -39.34 2.20
C TYR A 156 13.09 -40.68 1.69
N LEU A 157 11.99 -40.61 0.92
CA LEU A 157 11.31 -41.81 0.43
C LEU A 157 12.01 -42.42 -0.80
N GLY A 158 12.61 -41.59 -1.65
CA GLY A 158 13.32 -41.99 -2.85
C GLY A 158 12.53 -42.87 -3.83
N GLY A 159 13.22 -43.51 -4.76
CA GLY A 159 12.69 -44.56 -5.63
C GLY A 159 11.44 -44.16 -6.45
N ARG A 160 10.34 -44.92 -6.32
CA ARG A 160 9.11 -44.70 -7.08
C ARG A 160 8.40 -43.38 -6.70
N THR A 161 8.53 -42.94 -5.48
CA THR A 161 7.92 -41.70 -4.99
C THR A 161 8.56 -40.50 -5.68
N ASP A 162 9.87 -40.47 -5.77
CA ASP A 162 10.60 -39.41 -6.47
C ASP A 162 10.22 -39.35 -7.96
N LEU A 163 10.13 -40.50 -8.66
CA LEU A 163 9.68 -40.54 -10.05
C LEU A 163 8.26 -40.01 -10.25
N LEU A 164 7.33 -40.35 -9.35
CA LEU A 164 5.96 -39.85 -9.42
C LEU A 164 5.86 -38.34 -9.22
N PHE A 165 6.58 -37.81 -8.24
CA PHE A 165 6.63 -36.38 -8.00
C PHE A 165 7.28 -35.61 -9.15
N GLN A 166 8.36 -36.14 -9.74
CA GLN A 166 9.00 -35.54 -10.92
C GLN A 166 8.01 -35.48 -12.10
N ARG A 167 7.28 -36.57 -12.39
CA ARG A 167 6.28 -36.61 -13.45
C ARG A 167 5.13 -35.63 -13.19
N PHE A 168 4.68 -35.54 -11.95
CA PHE A 168 3.66 -34.57 -11.58
C PHE A 168 4.13 -33.12 -11.82
N MET A 169 5.37 -32.79 -11.40
CA MET A 169 5.94 -31.45 -11.61
C MET A 169 6.16 -31.15 -13.11
N GLU A 170 6.60 -32.13 -13.90
CA GLU A 170 6.75 -31.97 -15.35
C GLU A 170 5.39 -31.63 -16.03
N ILE A 171 4.34 -32.38 -15.68
CA ILE A 171 2.99 -32.13 -16.21
C ILE A 171 2.49 -30.76 -15.77
N TRP A 172 2.65 -30.44 -14.47
CA TRP A 172 2.19 -29.16 -13.91
C TRP A 172 2.91 -27.96 -14.51
N SER A 173 4.24 -28.04 -14.65
CA SER A 173 5.03 -26.97 -15.27
C SER A 173 4.81 -26.85 -16.77
N GLY A 174 4.39 -27.94 -17.43
CA GLY A 174 4.06 -27.93 -18.85
C GLY A 174 2.70 -27.36 -19.17
N LEU A 175 1.84 -27.11 -18.17
CA LEU A 175 0.55 -26.44 -18.39
C LEU A 175 0.79 -24.97 -18.75
N PRO A 176 0.28 -24.49 -19.90
CA PRO A 176 0.44 -23.10 -20.27
C PRO A 176 -0.27 -22.20 -19.25
N ILE A 177 0.49 -21.23 -18.68
CA ILE A 177 0.03 -20.27 -17.65
C ILE A 177 -1.11 -19.35 -18.15
N LEU A 178 -1.47 -19.45 -19.43
CA LEU A 178 -2.46 -18.59 -20.09
C LEU A 178 -3.89 -19.20 -20.18
N TYR A 179 -4.15 -20.28 -19.48
CA TYR A 179 -5.50 -20.86 -19.41
C TYR A 179 -5.98 -21.02 -17.98
#